data_bbfa21ef9886e73e58ce2e040eb6a09d
#
_entry.id   bbfa21ef9886e73e58ce2e040eb6a09d
#
_cell.length_a   1.000
_cell.length_b   1.000
_cell.length_c   1.000
_cell.angle_alpha   90.00
_cell.angle_beta   90.00
_cell.angle_gamma   90.00
#
_symmetry.space_group_name_H-M   'P 1'
#
loop_
_entity.id
_entity.type
_entity.pdbx_description
1 polymer ?
#
loop_
_entity_poly.entity_id
_entity_poly.type
_entity_poly.pdbx_seq_one_letter_code
_entity_poly.pdbx_strand_id
1 'polypeptide(L)'
;MEPEIRNVFLFTSGVLGSAALWVFAIRTPAARYVVHFVYPALLSFLAVILALRGYRALAPDHPARRTSAFLVVTLALWALNEAIWLIVYSSDNDLLRAGAALIDQILYVIASGMLVAFFASQLHSLRAALRGIQRGILAASIALYGLLDLIFAYLPVFQGSAENGLRIPLMIVYSALQIATLTGATAWILAILGGWLTRPWLLITAGLWIDSFLIMFPISPEPSSYYLADGSIDPLLTVHDLAYLLGYLLIASGLYLRERAPFPTTQVEEMVSSIPTRYVPEVWVLLSDETGRVFFADPRMAASMGLREPGAIVGEFVDSILNLEPGAGFRMLREARARGRSSAYSFSHSGKQYAVQAIAGTDLSETYWTIAEWEDRNHLSALDIHQVEQILTQTIRGAPIVPSTAQLAMIYSHGVFRVLSFICLYFGGPETAREFVRQFEPELLAWEKAPQSEQDLVRHFGDWIRRAVRYALLLAPSEHIANALLRMEARLGPEVVQEMERLGLRLLPPT
;
A
#
# COMPACT_ATOMS: atom_id res chain seq x y z
N MET A 1 12.24 20.70 6.09
CA MET A 1 12.11 19.50 6.94
C MET A 1 10.66 19.43 7.40
N GLU A 2 9.98 18.33 7.12
CA GLU A 2 8.60 18.11 7.54
C GLU A 2 8.47 18.32 9.06
N PRO A 3 7.41 18.98 9.56
CA PRO A 3 7.29 19.34 10.98
C PRO A 3 7.35 18.11 11.90
N GLU A 4 6.85 16.97 11.47
CA GLU A 4 6.88 15.71 12.21
C GLU A 4 8.30 15.18 12.39
N ILE A 5 9.12 15.20 11.33
CA ILE A 5 10.52 14.78 11.37
C ILE A 5 11.33 15.73 12.27
N ARG A 6 11.04 17.03 12.20
CA ARG A 6 11.66 18.01 13.10
C ARG A 6 11.35 17.74 14.57
N ASN A 7 10.09 17.41 14.87
CA ASN A 7 9.67 17.11 16.24
C ASN A 7 10.35 15.84 16.76
N VAL A 8 10.45 14.79 15.94
CA VAL A 8 11.20 13.57 16.28
C VAL A 8 12.66 13.89 16.54
N PHE A 9 13.29 14.66 15.67
CA PHE A 9 14.70 15.07 15.84
C PHE A 9 14.91 15.84 17.14
N LEU A 10 14.07 16.82 17.43
CA LEU A 10 14.15 17.64 18.66
C LEU A 10 13.94 16.79 19.91
N PHE A 11 12.94 15.89 19.89
CA PHE A 11 12.67 14.98 21.00
C PHE A 11 13.84 14.03 21.25
N THR A 12 14.33 13.37 20.21
CA THR A 12 15.45 12.42 20.30
C THR A 12 16.73 13.14 20.78
N SER A 13 17.04 14.30 20.22
CA SER A 13 18.20 15.11 20.63
C SER A 13 18.07 15.59 22.07
N GLY A 14 16.87 15.98 22.51
CA GLY A 14 16.60 16.39 23.88
C GLY A 14 16.81 15.27 24.88
N VAL A 15 16.30 14.08 24.62
CA VAL A 15 16.47 12.91 25.50
C VAL A 15 17.93 12.46 25.54
N LEU A 16 18.59 12.31 24.39
CA LEU A 16 20.02 11.93 24.35
C LEU A 16 20.91 12.99 24.99
N GLY A 17 20.64 14.29 24.77
CA GLY A 17 21.37 15.37 25.42
C GLY A 17 21.19 15.38 26.92
N SER A 18 19.99 15.10 27.42
CA SER A 18 19.69 14.95 28.84
C SER A 18 20.40 13.72 29.44
N ALA A 19 20.40 12.57 28.74
CA ALA A 19 21.14 11.38 29.17
C ALA A 19 22.67 11.66 29.23
N ALA A 20 23.22 12.33 28.21
CA ALA A 20 24.61 12.73 28.20
C ALA A 20 24.93 13.67 29.37
N LEU A 21 24.02 14.58 29.71
CA LEU A 21 24.19 15.47 30.89
C LEU A 21 24.30 14.64 32.18
N TRP A 22 23.46 13.63 32.36
CA TRP A 22 23.54 12.70 33.52
C TRP A 22 24.89 11.98 33.56
N VAL A 23 25.35 11.45 32.44
CA VAL A 23 26.59 10.64 32.36
C VAL A 23 27.84 11.55 32.54
N PHE A 24 27.93 12.68 31.83
CA PHE A 24 29.18 13.42 31.71
C PHE A 24 29.28 14.63 32.65
N ALA A 25 28.16 15.25 33.04
CA ALA A 25 28.17 16.48 33.83
C ALA A 25 27.74 16.24 35.29
N ILE A 26 26.65 15.50 35.57
CA ILE A 26 26.12 15.32 36.90
C ILE A 26 27.00 14.35 37.73
N ARG A 27 27.55 13.33 37.08
CA ARG A 27 28.55 12.42 37.64
C ARG A 27 28.15 11.77 38.99
N THR A 28 26.90 11.36 39.11
CA THR A 28 26.41 10.68 40.32
C THR A 28 26.30 9.17 40.11
N PRO A 29 26.36 8.33 41.14
CA PRO A 29 26.04 6.91 41.02
C PRO A 29 24.62 6.64 40.47
N ALA A 30 23.70 7.59 40.75
CA ALA A 30 22.33 7.49 40.21
C ALA A 30 22.23 7.72 38.72
N ALA A 31 23.27 8.22 38.03
CA ALA A 31 23.23 8.50 36.60
C ALA A 31 22.89 7.27 35.79
N ARG A 32 23.48 6.11 36.11
CA ARG A 32 23.20 4.84 35.44
C ARG A 32 21.77 4.38 35.69
N TYR A 33 21.27 4.53 36.90
CA TYR A 33 19.89 4.19 37.21
C TYR A 33 18.89 4.98 36.36
N VAL A 34 19.15 6.28 36.20
CA VAL A 34 18.29 7.15 35.38
C VAL A 34 18.38 6.78 33.88
N VAL A 35 19.59 6.61 33.35
CA VAL A 35 19.79 6.40 31.91
C VAL A 35 19.42 5.00 31.47
N HIS A 36 19.73 3.98 32.26
CA HIS A 36 19.52 2.57 31.92
C HIS A 36 18.12 2.05 32.28
N PHE A 37 17.47 2.56 33.31
CA PHE A 37 16.17 2.07 33.78
C PHE A 37 15.03 3.08 33.63
N VAL A 38 15.22 4.33 34.09
CA VAL A 38 14.12 5.30 34.10
C VAL A 38 13.74 5.72 32.68
N TYR A 39 14.71 6.06 31.85
CA TYR A 39 14.42 6.50 30.47
C TYR A 39 13.85 5.38 29.60
N PRO A 40 14.41 4.15 29.55
CA PRO A 40 13.81 3.04 28.81
C PRO A 40 12.40 2.70 29.30
N ALA A 41 12.14 2.70 30.61
CA ALA A 41 10.80 2.50 31.14
C ALA A 41 9.81 3.57 30.65
N LEU A 42 10.17 4.85 30.70
CA LEU A 42 9.32 5.93 30.21
C LEU A 42 9.06 5.83 28.71
N LEU A 43 10.09 5.50 27.93
CA LEU A 43 9.99 5.37 26.47
C LEU A 43 9.17 4.13 26.07
N SER A 44 9.32 3.02 26.77
CA SER A 44 8.52 1.82 26.55
C SER A 44 7.03 2.09 26.83
N PHE A 45 6.70 2.79 27.92
CA PHE A 45 5.33 3.25 28.17
C PHE A 45 4.81 4.21 27.10
N LEU A 46 5.62 5.13 26.62
CA LEU A 46 5.28 6.01 25.52
C LEU A 46 4.99 5.19 24.25
N ALA A 47 5.81 4.20 23.94
CA ALA A 47 5.60 3.32 22.81
C ALA A 47 4.29 2.54 22.90
N VAL A 48 3.92 2.04 24.11
CA VAL A 48 2.62 1.41 24.35
C VAL A 48 1.47 2.38 24.08
N ILE A 49 1.56 3.61 24.58
CA ILE A 49 0.51 4.63 24.41
C ILE A 49 0.32 4.92 22.91
N LEU A 50 1.40 5.13 22.16
CA LEU A 50 1.35 5.37 20.71
C LEU A 50 0.75 4.17 19.96
N ALA A 51 1.22 2.96 20.24
CA ALA A 51 0.69 1.75 19.62
C ALA A 51 -0.81 1.54 19.95
N LEU A 52 -1.22 1.81 21.20
CA LEU A 52 -2.61 1.67 21.65
C LEU A 52 -3.51 2.72 20.99
N ARG A 53 -3.03 3.96 20.82
CA ARG A 53 -3.77 4.98 20.05
C ARG A 53 -3.98 4.54 18.61
N GLY A 54 -2.93 4.08 17.93
CA GLY A 54 -3.04 3.53 16.59
C GLY A 54 -4.01 2.35 16.50
N TYR A 55 -3.98 1.42 17.48
CA TYR A 55 -4.91 0.31 17.56
C TYR A 55 -6.38 0.76 17.76
N ARG A 56 -6.61 1.73 18.63
CA ARG A 56 -7.97 2.27 18.92
C ARG A 56 -8.55 3.06 17.76
N ALA A 57 -7.72 3.67 16.93
CA ALA A 57 -8.14 4.35 15.72
C ALA A 57 -8.64 3.38 14.62
N LEU A 58 -8.35 2.08 14.74
CA LEU A 58 -8.81 1.07 13.79
C LEU A 58 -10.24 0.61 14.11
N ALA A 59 -11.12 0.62 13.09
CA ALA A 59 -12.48 0.09 13.19
C ALA A 59 -12.46 -1.41 13.60
N PRO A 60 -13.53 -1.93 14.24
CA PRO A 60 -13.56 -3.32 14.72
C PRO A 60 -13.33 -4.38 13.64
N ASP A 61 -13.75 -4.12 12.42
CA ASP A 61 -13.63 -4.97 11.23
C ASP A 61 -12.36 -4.70 10.42
N HIS A 62 -11.54 -3.74 10.84
CA HIS A 62 -10.34 -3.36 10.11
C HIS A 62 -9.34 -4.53 10.03
N PRO A 63 -8.80 -4.87 8.83
CA PRO A 63 -7.95 -6.05 8.63
C PRO A 63 -6.65 -6.00 9.46
N ALA A 64 -6.08 -4.81 9.66
CA ALA A 64 -4.86 -4.62 10.45
C ALA A 64 -5.10 -4.63 11.97
N ARG A 65 -6.34 -4.72 12.45
CA ARG A 65 -6.62 -4.63 13.91
C ARG A 65 -6.01 -5.79 14.69
N ARG A 66 -6.17 -7.02 14.19
CA ARG A 66 -5.58 -8.21 14.85
C ARG A 66 -4.06 -8.13 14.90
N THR A 67 -3.45 -7.72 13.79
CA THR A 67 -1.99 -7.60 13.72
C THR A 67 -1.48 -6.47 14.62
N SER A 68 -2.18 -5.34 14.67
CA SER A 68 -1.82 -4.23 15.57
C SER A 68 -1.96 -4.64 17.05
N ALA A 69 -2.88 -5.55 17.39
CA ALA A 69 -2.97 -6.08 18.74
C ALA A 69 -1.69 -6.82 19.17
N PHE A 70 -1.07 -7.61 18.29
CA PHE A 70 0.21 -8.27 18.59
C PHE A 70 1.31 -7.25 18.93
N LEU A 71 1.38 -6.14 18.18
CA LEU A 71 2.35 -5.08 18.47
C LEU A 71 2.09 -4.40 19.82
N VAL A 72 0.81 -4.09 20.14
CA VAL A 72 0.45 -3.51 21.45
C VAL A 72 0.82 -4.45 22.59
N VAL A 73 0.50 -5.75 22.47
CA VAL A 73 0.83 -6.74 23.50
C VAL A 73 2.35 -6.85 23.68
N THR A 74 3.11 -6.90 22.61
CA THR A 74 4.59 -6.93 22.67
C THR A 74 5.14 -5.75 23.44
N LEU A 75 4.73 -4.54 23.07
CA LEU A 75 5.22 -3.32 23.71
C LEU A 75 4.77 -3.23 25.19
N ALA A 76 3.56 -3.72 25.51
CA ALA A 76 3.08 -3.79 26.88
C ALA A 76 3.91 -4.78 27.73
N LEU A 77 4.31 -5.92 27.17
CA LEU A 77 5.20 -6.87 27.85
C LEU A 77 6.59 -6.28 28.08
N TRP A 78 7.13 -5.53 27.11
CA TRP A 78 8.39 -4.81 27.29
C TRP A 78 8.28 -3.72 28.36
N ALA A 79 7.23 -2.90 28.34
CA ALA A 79 7.02 -1.88 29.36
C ALA A 79 6.85 -2.49 30.77
N LEU A 80 6.17 -3.64 30.85
CA LEU A 80 6.07 -4.40 32.11
C LEU A 80 7.44 -4.88 32.57
N ASN A 81 8.26 -5.39 31.66
CA ASN A 81 9.60 -5.83 31.96
C ASN A 81 10.49 -4.71 32.50
N GLU A 82 10.48 -3.55 31.81
CA GLU A 82 11.20 -2.35 32.27
C GLU A 82 10.74 -1.89 33.67
N ALA A 83 9.42 -1.94 33.91
CA ALA A 83 8.87 -1.59 35.23
C ALA A 83 9.32 -2.56 36.32
N ILE A 84 9.40 -3.87 36.04
CA ILE A 84 9.91 -4.89 36.99
C ILE A 84 11.38 -4.56 37.32
N TRP A 85 12.22 -4.34 36.33
CA TRP A 85 13.62 -4.00 36.52
C TRP A 85 13.79 -2.70 37.29
N LEU A 86 13.01 -1.66 37.00
CA LEU A 86 13.03 -0.39 37.73
C LEU A 86 12.75 -0.59 39.24
N ILE A 87 11.83 -1.49 39.61
CA ILE A 87 11.48 -1.80 40.98
C ILE A 87 12.57 -2.66 41.64
N VAL A 88 13.01 -3.71 40.95
CA VAL A 88 13.95 -4.69 41.48
C VAL A 88 15.33 -4.07 41.75
N TYR A 89 15.78 -3.16 40.90
CA TYR A 89 17.06 -2.46 41.09
C TYR A 89 17.06 -1.51 42.28
N SER A 90 15.88 -1.03 42.70
CA SER A 90 15.77 -0.25 43.95
C SER A 90 15.81 -1.10 45.20
N SER A 91 15.82 -2.45 45.07
CA SER A 91 15.82 -3.40 46.15
C SER A 91 17.16 -4.13 46.26
N ASP A 92 17.67 -4.28 47.48
CA ASP A 92 18.90 -5.05 47.78
C ASP A 92 18.63 -6.56 47.94
N ASN A 93 17.50 -7.09 47.49
CA ASN A 93 17.10 -8.46 47.64
C ASN A 93 17.52 -9.34 46.44
N ASP A 94 18.53 -10.18 46.61
CA ASP A 94 19.06 -11.08 45.56
C ASP A 94 18.04 -12.10 45.05
N LEU A 95 17.12 -12.55 45.92
CA LEU A 95 16.07 -13.49 45.52
C LEU A 95 15.08 -12.81 44.55
N LEU A 96 14.76 -11.54 44.80
CA LEU A 96 13.94 -10.74 43.87
C LEU A 96 14.65 -10.54 42.53
N ARG A 97 15.97 -10.28 42.54
CA ARG A 97 16.76 -10.14 41.30
C ARG A 97 16.78 -11.42 40.50
N ALA A 98 17.00 -12.57 41.14
CA ALA A 98 16.99 -13.87 40.47
C ALA A 98 15.59 -14.21 39.88
N GLY A 99 14.53 -13.93 40.65
CA GLY A 99 13.14 -14.09 40.16
C GLY A 99 12.82 -13.18 39.00
N ALA A 100 13.25 -11.90 39.03
CA ALA A 100 13.06 -10.95 37.95
C ALA A 100 13.77 -11.38 36.67
N ALA A 101 15.00 -11.91 36.78
CA ALA A 101 15.74 -12.40 35.62
C ALA A 101 15.04 -13.58 34.91
N LEU A 102 14.35 -14.46 35.64
CA LEU A 102 13.55 -15.53 35.05
C LEU A 102 12.29 -14.97 34.38
N ILE A 103 11.59 -14.06 35.05
CA ILE A 103 10.40 -13.40 34.50
C ILE A 103 10.76 -12.63 33.23
N ASP A 104 11.86 -11.89 33.23
CA ASP A 104 12.42 -11.16 32.10
C ASP A 104 12.55 -12.07 30.86
N GLN A 105 13.22 -13.22 31.01
CA GLN A 105 13.39 -14.15 29.90
C GLN A 105 12.05 -14.66 29.36
N ILE A 106 11.09 -14.97 30.23
CA ILE A 106 9.75 -15.43 29.83
C ILE A 106 9.01 -14.32 29.08
N LEU A 107 9.04 -13.09 29.59
CA LEU A 107 8.37 -11.94 28.94
C LEU A 107 8.97 -11.66 27.58
N TYR A 108 10.29 -11.71 27.43
CA TYR A 108 10.97 -11.53 26.14
C TYR A 108 10.64 -12.63 25.15
N VAL A 109 10.57 -13.90 25.56
CA VAL A 109 10.18 -15.01 24.68
C VAL A 109 8.75 -14.80 24.18
N ILE A 110 7.81 -14.43 25.04
CA ILE A 110 6.42 -14.18 24.65
C ILE A 110 6.34 -12.97 23.73
N ALA A 111 7.00 -11.86 24.07
CA ALA A 111 7.01 -10.63 23.30
C ALA A 111 7.61 -10.86 21.88
N SER A 112 8.72 -11.56 21.79
CA SER A 112 9.35 -11.92 20.50
C SER A 112 8.44 -12.81 19.66
N GLY A 113 7.77 -13.80 20.27
CA GLY A 113 6.77 -14.62 19.61
C GLY A 113 5.61 -13.80 19.02
N MET A 114 5.13 -12.80 19.75
CA MET A 114 4.10 -11.86 19.27
C MET A 114 4.61 -10.98 18.13
N LEU A 115 5.86 -10.52 18.15
CA LEU A 115 6.46 -9.78 17.04
C LEU A 115 6.62 -10.64 15.78
N VAL A 116 7.04 -11.89 15.92
CA VAL A 116 7.08 -12.84 14.80
C VAL A 116 5.69 -13.00 14.18
N ALA A 117 4.67 -13.21 15.02
CA ALA A 117 3.29 -13.30 14.57
C ALA A 117 2.80 -12.02 13.88
N PHE A 118 3.19 -10.85 14.39
CA PHE A 118 2.91 -9.55 13.78
C PHE A 118 3.49 -9.47 12.37
N PHE A 119 4.81 -9.65 12.21
CA PHE A 119 5.46 -9.53 10.91
C PHE A 119 5.01 -10.60 9.92
N ALA A 120 4.85 -11.84 10.36
CA ALA A 120 4.34 -12.92 9.53
C ALA A 120 2.93 -12.62 9.00
N SER A 121 2.05 -12.10 9.86
CA SER A 121 0.69 -11.71 9.48
C SER A 121 0.69 -10.54 8.48
N GLN A 122 1.53 -9.53 8.68
CA GLN A 122 1.66 -8.39 7.76
C GLN A 122 2.16 -8.84 6.38
N LEU A 123 3.24 -9.62 6.33
CA LEU A 123 3.81 -10.12 5.07
C LEU A 123 2.83 -11.04 4.33
N HIS A 124 2.12 -11.93 5.07
CA HIS A 124 1.09 -12.78 4.49
C HIS A 124 -0.06 -11.97 3.90
N SER A 125 -0.52 -10.95 4.61
CA SER A 125 -1.64 -10.10 4.18
C SER A 125 -1.32 -9.30 2.90
N LEU A 126 -0.08 -8.83 2.75
CA LEU A 126 0.38 -8.14 1.54
C LEU A 126 0.73 -9.10 0.40
N ARG A 127 0.82 -10.41 0.65
CA ARG A 127 1.37 -11.39 -0.31
C ARG A 127 2.70 -10.95 -0.90
N ALA A 128 3.50 -10.22 -0.11
CA ALA A 128 4.74 -9.61 -0.55
C ALA A 128 5.73 -10.68 -1.03
N ALA A 129 6.01 -10.70 -2.31
CA ALA A 129 7.00 -11.58 -2.91
C ALA A 129 8.34 -10.84 -3.03
N LEU A 130 9.22 -11.03 -2.06
CA LEU A 130 10.59 -10.53 -2.16
C LEU A 130 11.31 -11.15 -3.36
N ARG A 131 11.99 -10.35 -4.18
CA ARG A 131 12.60 -10.78 -5.43
C ARG A 131 14.08 -10.41 -5.52
N GLY A 132 14.84 -11.21 -6.25
CA GLY A 132 16.21 -10.87 -6.64
C GLY A 132 17.07 -10.40 -5.47
N ILE A 133 17.56 -9.16 -5.57
CA ILE A 133 18.46 -8.54 -4.59
C ILE A 133 17.87 -8.45 -3.18
N GLN A 134 16.56 -8.29 -3.05
CA GLN A 134 15.89 -8.23 -1.74
C GLN A 134 16.04 -9.55 -0.97
N ARG A 135 15.93 -10.70 -1.66
CA ARG A 135 16.20 -12.02 -1.07
C ARG A 135 17.65 -12.16 -0.65
N GLY A 136 18.58 -11.63 -1.46
CA GLY A 136 19.99 -11.60 -1.12
C GLY A 136 20.28 -10.78 0.14
N ILE A 137 19.69 -9.58 0.24
CA ILE A 137 19.82 -8.73 1.43
C ILE A 137 19.24 -9.44 2.67
N LEU A 138 18.06 -10.05 2.53
CA LEU A 138 17.42 -10.77 3.64
C LEU A 138 18.28 -11.95 4.10
N ALA A 139 18.80 -12.77 3.16
CA ALA A 139 19.67 -13.90 3.47
C ALA A 139 20.97 -13.43 4.14
N ALA A 140 21.57 -12.35 3.67
CA ALA A 140 22.78 -11.76 4.28
C ALA A 140 22.50 -11.25 5.71
N SER A 141 21.34 -10.64 5.93
CA SER A 141 20.92 -10.17 7.27
C SER A 141 20.73 -11.33 8.24
N ILE A 142 20.10 -12.41 7.80
CA ILE A 142 19.93 -13.65 8.61
C ILE A 142 21.29 -14.26 8.97
N ALA A 143 22.16 -14.39 7.97
CA ALA A 143 23.50 -14.97 8.16
C ALA A 143 24.34 -14.11 9.11
N LEU A 144 24.31 -12.79 8.95
CA LEU A 144 25.02 -11.85 9.83
C LEU A 144 24.53 -11.96 11.26
N TYR A 145 23.21 -11.92 11.49
CA TYR A 145 22.66 -12.01 12.83
C TYR A 145 22.95 -13.38 13.46
N GLY A 146 22.73 -14.47 12.74
CA GLY A 146 23.06 -15.81 13.24
C GLY A 146 24.55 -15.99 13.58
N LEU A 147 25.45 -15.36 12.80
CA LEU A 147 26.88 -15.37 13.11
C LEU A 147 27.19 -14.56 14.37
N LEU A 148 26.61 -13.38 14.53
CA LEU A 148 26.78 -12.56 15.73
C LEU A 148 26.24 -13.27 16.97
N ASP A 149 25.06 -13.86 16.88
CA ASP A 149 24.44 -14.65 17.96
C ASP A 149 25.32 -15.85 18.35
N LEU A 150 25.85 -16.58 17.36
CA LEU A 150 26.78 -17.68 17.60
C LEU A 150 28.04 -17.21 18.36
N ILE A 151 28.64 -16.09 17.93
CA ILE A 151 29.89 -15.59 18.52
C ILE A 151 29.66 -15.02 19.93
N PHE A 152 28.64 -14.20 20.11
CA PHE A 152 28.48 -13.43 21.35
C PHE A 152 27.55 -14.09 22.36
N ALA A 153 26.55 -14.88 21.94
CA ALA A 153 25.63 -15.52 22.86
C ALA A 153 26.01 -16.99 23.13
N TYR A 154 26.28 -17.80 22.11
CA TYR A 154 26.50 -19.23 22.28
C TYR A 154 27.93 -19.61 22.66
N LEU A 155 28.94 -19.05 22.02
CA LEU A 155 30.34 -19.38 22.30
C LEU A 155 30.72 -19.20 23.78
N PRO A 156 30.35 -18.09 24.44
CA PRO A 156 30.60 -17.92 25.87
C PRO A 156 29.91 -18.96 26.76
N VAL A 157 28.68 -19.37 26.38
CA VAL A 157 27.92 -20.38 27.15
C VAL A 157 28.53 -21.79 27.03
N PHE A 158 29.02 -22.14 25.82
CA PHE A 158 29.70 -23.40 25.60
C PHE A 158 31.08 -23.48 26.28
N GLN A 159 31.71 -22.36 26.58
CA GLN A 159 32.98 -22.26 27.29
C GLN A 159 32.80 -22.25 28.83
N GLY A 160 31.60 -21.97 29.32
CA GLY A 160 31.25 -21.91 30.73
C GLY A 160 30.77 -23.25 31.26
N SER A 161 30.96 -23.50 32.58
CA SER A 161 30.61 -24.75 33.26
C SER A 161 29.11 -25.06 33.31
N ALA A 162 28.78 -26.33 33.34
CA ALA A 162 27.51 -27.02 33.12
C ALA A 162 26.35 -26.75 34.14
N GLU A 163 26.33 -25.67 34.88
CA GLU A 163 25.28 -25.43 35.91
C GLU A 163 23.93 -24.88 35.38
N ASN A 164 23.76 -24.75 34.07
CA ASN A 164 22.68 -23.97 33.47
C ASN A 164 21.62 -24.78 32.69
N GLY A 165 21.12 -25.89 33.24
CA GLY A 165 20.21 -26.81 32.53
C GLY A 165 18.94 -26.20 31.89
N LEU A 166 18.29 -25.21 32.49
CA LEU A 166 17.12 -24.51 31.93
C LEU A 166 17.48 -23.27 31.09
N ARG A 167 18.60 -22.65 31.37
CA ARG A 167 19.02 -21.41 30.72
C ARG A 167 19.37 -21.62 29.23
N ILE A 168 20.00 -22.73 28.89
CA ILE A 168 20.39 -23.05 27.52
C ILE A 168 19.16 -23.19 26.57
N PRO A 169 18.15 -24.03 26.90
CA PRO A 169 16.95 -24.14 26.08
C PRO A 169 16.21 -22.82 25.90
N LEU A 170 16.05 -22.02 26.95
CA LEU A 170 15.40 -20.70 26.84
C LEU A 170 16.19 -19.77 25.97
N MET A 171 17.50 -19.76 26.06
CA MET A 171 18.38 -18.96 25.21
C MET A 171 18.26 -19.37 23.74
N ILE A 172 18.23 -20.66 23.43
CA ILE A 172 18.04 -21.16 22.05
C ILE A 172 16.68 -20.67 21.48
N VAL A 173 15.61 -20.84 22.26
CA VAL A 173 14.28 -20.39 21.83
C VAL A 173 14.26 -18.87 21.62
N TYR A 174 14.86 -18.13 22.54
CA TYR A 174 14.93 -16.68 22.46
C TYR A 174 15.70 -16.23 21.21
N SER A 175 16.90 -16.77 20.97
CA SER A 175 17.72 -16.46 19.77
C SER A 175 16.96 -16.79 18.48
N ALA A 176 16.31 -17.94 18.41
CA ALA A 176 15.51 -18.30 17.24
C ALA A 176 14.37 -17.31 16.98
N LEU A 177 13.69 -16.86 18.03
CA LEU A 177 12.62 -15.84 17.92
C LEU A 177 13.17 -14.47 17.56
N GLN A 178 14.32 -14.08 18.05
CA GLN A 178 14.99 -12.83 17.68
C GLN A 178 15.41 -12.83 16.19
N ILE A 179 16.05 -13.90 15.73
CA ILE A 179 16.38 -14.07 14.30
C ILE A 179 15.11 -13.96 13.46
N ALA A 180 14.02 -14.64 13.84
CA ALA A 180 12.75 -14.58 13.13
C ALA A 180 12.14 -13.19 13.16
N THR A 181 12.20 -12.47 14.30
CA THR A 181 11.73 -11.08 14.42
C THR A 181 12.48 -10.12 13.52
N LEU A 182 13.81 -10.15 13.56
CA LEU A 182 14.66 -9.28 12.73
C LEU A 182 14.52 -9.59 11.25
N THR A 183 14.40 -10.89 10.91
CA THR A 183 14.10 -11.34 9.55
C THR A 183 12.75 -10.77 9.09
N GLY A 184 11.72 -10.91 9.90
CA GLY A 184 10.38 -10.38 9.61
C GLY A 184 10.37 -8.86 9.45
N ALA A 185 11.03 -8.14 10.35
CA ALA A 185 11.15 -6.67 10.30
C ALA A 185 11.91 -6.19 9.04
N THR A 186 13.02 -6.85 8.71
CA THR A 186 13.80 -6.56 7.51
C THR A 186 13.00 -6.87 6.23
N ALA A 187 12.33 -8.03 6.18
CA ALA A 187 11.47 -8.42 5.06
C ALA A 187 10.31 -7.42 4.88
N TRP A 188 9.73 -6.94 5.98
CA TRP A 188 8.68 -5.92 5.94
C TRP A 188 9.18 -4.61 5.32
N ILE A 189 10.34 -4.08 5.76
CA ILE A 189 10.93 -2.89 5.17
C ILE A 189 11.18 -3.08 3.67
N LEU A 190 11.75 -4.21 3.27
CA LEU A 190 12.03 -4.50 1.87
C LEU A 190 10.75 -4.57 1.03
N ALA A 191 9.63 -5.04 1.62
CA ALA A 191 8.33 -5.09 0.95
C ALA A 191 7.72 -3.71 0.71
N ILE A 192 7.91 -2.75 1.65
CA ILE A 192 7.36 -1.39 1.58
C ILE A 192 8.39 -0.34 1.14
N LEU A 193 9.56 -0.78 0.66
CA LEU A 193 10.66 0.11 0.29
C LEU A 193 10.24 1.12 -0.79
N GLY A 194 10.55 2.40 -0.54
CA GLY A 194 10.21 3.50 -1.43
C GLY A 194 8.86 4.16 -1.16
N GLY A 195 8.03 3.57 -0.29
CA GLY A 195 6.80 4.20 0.21
C GLY A 195 7.05 5.04 1.46
N TRP A 196 6.05 5.84 1.83
CA TRP A 196 6.13 6.69 3.03
C TRP A 196 6.34 5.86 4.30
N LEU A 197 5.71 4.69 4.41
CA LEU A 197 5.84 3.79 5.57
C LEU A 197 7.26 3.27 5.79
N THR A 198 8.13 3.31 4.77
CA THR A 198 9.54 2.91 4.93
C THR A 198 10.22 3.71 6.04
N ARG A 199 9.96 5.02 6.16
CA ARG A 199 10.61 5.91 7.15
C ARG A 199 10.31 5.49 8.59
N PRO A 200 9.04 5.40 9.05
CA PRO A 200 8.74 4.99 10.41
C PRO A 200 9.19 3.55 10.71
N TRP A 201 9.03 2.63 9.76
CA TRP A 201 9.44 1.25 9.97
C TRP A 201 10.96 1.05 9.95
N LEU A 202 11.71 1.89 9.24
CA LEU A 202 13.17 1.89 9.30
C LEU A 202 13.66 2.24 10.72
N LEU A 203 13.05 3.24 11.36
CA LEU A 203 13.37 3.60 12.74
C LEU A 203 13.03 2.46 13.71
N ILE A 204 11.82 1.89 13.61
CA ILE A 204 11.41 0.76 14.45
C ILE A 204 12.38 -0.42 14.29
N THR A 205 12.70 -0.78 13.04
CA THR A 205 13.59 -1.92 12.77
C THR A 205 15.03 -1.64 13.23
N ALA A 206 15.53 -0.43 13.03
CA ALA A 206 16.86 -0.03 13.55
C ALA A 206 16.89 -0.13 15.08
N GLY A 207 15.82 0.33 15.76
CA GLY A 207 15.68 0.15 17.20
C GLY A 207 15.68 -1.31 17.63
N LEU A 208 14.91 -2.16 16.95
CA LEU A 208 14.90 -3.62 17.20
C LEU A 208 16.27 -4.27 16.97
N TRP A 209 17.01 -3.85 15.93
CA TRP A 209 18.36 -4.34 15.67
C TRP A 209 19.35 -3.95 16.79
N ILE A 210 19.28 -2.68 17.23
CA ILE A 210 20.15 -2.18 18.32
C ILE A 210 19.83 -2.94 19.60
N ASP A 211 18.57 -3.05 20.00
CA ASP A 211 18.15 -3.76 21.19
C ASP A 211 18.58 -5.24 21.16
N SER A 212 18.29 -5.93 20.07
CA SER A 212 18.69 -7.32 19.89
C SER A 212 20.21 -7.54 19.92
N PHE A 213 20.97 -6.59 19.37
CA PHE A 213 22.43 -6.66 19.39
C PHE A 213 23.00 -6.45 20.80
N LEU A 214 22.44 -5.51 21.56
CA LEU A 214 22.91 -5.21 22.90
C LEU A 214 22.65 -6.32 23.91
N ILE A 215 21.53 -7.04 23.76
CA ILE A 215 21.21 -8.19 24.63
C ILE A 215 22.25 -9.33 24.47
N MET A 216 22.96 -9.41 23.35
CA MET A 216 24.02 -10.40 23.16
C MET A 216 25.27 -10.11 24.00
N PHE A 217 25.48 -8.86 24.45
CA PHE A 217 26.62 -8.53 25.28
C PHE A 217 26.25 -8.76 26.75
N PRO A 218 26.89 -9.70 27.45
CA PRO A 218 26.63 -9.95 28.86
C PRO A 218 27.28 -8.85 29.72
N ILE A 219 26.74 -7.64 29.65
CA ILE A 219 27.11 -6.61 30.61
C ILE A 219 26.37 -6.91 31.87
N SER A 220 27.15 -7.06 32.98
CA SER A 220 26.61 -7.35 34.30
C SER A 220 25.46 -6.37 34.63
N PRO A 221 24.28 -6.92 35.00
CA PRO A 221 23.17 -6.07 35.40
C PRO A 221 23.38 -5.42 36.77
N GLU A 222 24.53 -5.65 37.45
CA GLU A 222 24.80 -5.03 38.74
C GLU A 222 24.78 -3.50 38.65
N PRO A 223 24.29 -2.79 39.66
CA PRO A 223 24.24 -1.34 39.71
C PRO A 223 25.66 -0.74 39.87
N SER A 224 26.52 -1.00 38.87
CA SER A 224 27.83 -0.38 38.78
C SER A 224 27.69 1.06 38.34
N SER A 225 28.55 1.93 38.84
CA SER A 225 28.66 3.29 38.40
C SER A 225 29.26 3.33 36.97
N TYR A 226 28.96 4.38 36.20
CA TYR A 226 29.72 4.70 34.97
C TYR A 226 31.18 5.03 35.25
N TYR A 227 31.56 5.20 36.53
CA TYR A 227 32.90 5.62 36.92
C TYR A 227 33.68 4.45 37.46
N LEU A 228 34.85 4.23 36.89
CA LEU A 228 35.84 3.29 37.41
C LEU A 228 36.45 3.83 38.70
N ALA A 229 37.18 2.97 39.42
CA ALA A 229 37.79 3.32 40.68
C ALA A 229 38.79 4.52 40.61
N ASP A 230 39.34 4.78 39.45
CA ASP A 230 40.22 5.94 39.15
C ASP A 230 39.42 7.20 38.78
N GLY A 231 38.10 7.17 38.82
CA GLY A 231 37.23 8.29 38.43
C GLY A 231 37.05 8.47 36.90
N SER A 232 37.66 7.62 36.07
CA SER A 232 37.44 7.60 34.63
C SER A 232 36.07 7.01 34.30
N ILE A 233 35.52 7.34 33.11
CA ILE A 233 34.25 6.81 32.63
C ILE A 233 34.51 5.46 31.98
N ASP A 234 33.70 4.43 32.34
CA ASP A 234 33.66 3.16 31.62
C ASP A 234 33.03 3.35 30.21
N PRO A 235 33.85 3.32 29.16
CA PRO A 235 33.35 3.59 27.81
C PRO A 235 32.40 2.50 27.30
N LEU A 236 32.63 1.23 27.67
CA LEU A 236 31.83 0.11 27.19
C LEU A 236 30.42 0.15 27.78
N LEU A 237 30.33 0.35 29.09
CA LEU A 237 29.07 0.47 29.81
C LEU A 237 28.28 1.69 29.35
N THR A 238 28.95 2.81 29.17
CA THR A 238 28.32 4.05 28.72
C THR A 238 27.75 3.92 27.30
N VAL A 239 28.54 3.36 26.38
CA VAL A 239 28.08 3.14 24.98
C VAL A 239 26.92 2.15 24.94
N HIS A 240 26.98 1.08 25.74
CA HIS A 240 25.88 0.10 25.82
C HIS A 240 24.58 0.78 26.26
N ASP A 241 24.58 1.48 27.38
CA ASP A 241 23.37 2.06 27.96
C ASP A 241 22.79 3.20 27.09
N LEU A 242 23.65 4.02 26.47
CA LEU A 242 23.20 5.02 25.50
C LEU A 242 22.65 4.41 24.21
N ALA A 243 23.23 3.31 23.74
CA ALA A 243 22.72 2.60 22.58
C ALA A 243 21.38 1.91 22.90
N TYR A 244 21.22 1.34 24.11
CA TYR A 244 19.96 0.80 24.60
C TYR A 244 18.86 1.86 24.61
N LEU A 245 19.15 3.01 25.19
CA LEU A 245 18.25 4.18 25.17
C LEU A 245 17.89 4.61 23.73
N LEU A 246 18.87 4.62 22.84
CA LEU A 246 18.66 4.97 21.43
C LEU A 246 17.71 3.96 20.76
N GLY A 247 17.81 2.67 21.06
CA GLY A 247 16.89 1.64 20.55
C GLY A 247 15.43 1.97 20.88
N TYR A 248 15.11 2.25 22.13
CA TYR A 248 13.75 2.66 22.55
C TYR A 248 13.31 3.97 21.94
N LEU A 249 14.20 4.97 21.81
CA LEU A 249 13.91 6.24 21.16
C LEU A 249 13.54 6.05 19.68
N LEU A 250 14.25 5.20 18.99
CA LEU A 250 13.97 4.91 17.58
C LEU A 250 12.61 4.20 17.41
N ILE A 251 12.29 3.25 18.27
CA ILE A 251 11.00 2.55 18.26
C ILE A 251 9.86 3.54 18.54
N ALA A 252 9.95 4.34 19.60
CA ALA A 252 8.95 5.35 19.95
C ALA A 252 8.78 6.41 18.84
N SER A 253 9.89 6.87 18.27
CA SER A 253 9.90 7.84 17.15
C SER A 253 9.27 7.27 15.90
N GLY A 254 9.55 6.02 15.57
CA GLY A 254 8.92 5.33 14.44
C GLY A 254 7.40 5.17 14.61
N LEU A 255 6.95 4.80 15.81
CA LEU A 255 5.51 4.71 16.13
C LEU A 255 4.82 6.08 16.04
N TYR A 256 5.46 7.14 16.52
CA TYR A 256 4.95 8.50 16.41
C TYR A 256 4.80 8.93 14.94
N LEU A 257 5.84 8.72 14.12
CA LEU A 257 5.76 9.04 12.69
C LEU A 257 4.69 8.22 11.97
N ARG A 258 4.54 6.95 12.31
CA ARG A 258 3.50 6.10 11.72
C ARG A 258 2.10 6.64 11.99
N GLU A 259 1.84 7.16 13.20
CA GLU A 259 0.54 7.76 13.57
C GLU A 259 0.28 9.08 12.84
N ARG A 260 1.33 9.80 12.42
CA ARG A 260 1.27 11.12 11.78
C ARG A 260 1.48 11.08 10.28
N ALA A 261 1.13 9.98 9.63
CA ALA A 261 1.25 9.85 8.18
C ALA A 261 0.49 10.98 7.46
N PRO A 262 1.16 11.81 6.64
CA PRO A 262 0.51 12.91 5.96
C PRO A 262 -0.41 12.40 4.85
N PHE A 263 -1.53 13.07 4.64
CA PHE A 263 -2.36 12.82 3.47
C PHE A 263 -1.75 13.52 2.24
N PRO A 264 -1.49 12.81 1.15
CA PRO A 264 -0.84 13.37 -0.05
C PRO A 264 -1.84 14.16 -0.93
N THR A 265 -2.33 15.28 -0.41
CA THR A 265 -3.41 16.06 -1.02
C THR A 265 -3.15 16.40 -2.49
N THR A 266 -1.99 17.00 -2.78
CA THR A 266 -1.66 17.46 -4.14
C THR A 266 -1.54 16.29 -5.12
N GLN A 267 -0.84 15.23 -4.72
CA GLN A 267 -0.65 14.05 -5.57
C GLN A 267 -1.97 13.30 -5.81
N VAL A 268 -2.86 13.25 -4.80
CA VAL A 268 -4.20 12.70 -4.97
C VAL A 268 -5.01 13.55 -5.94
N GLU A 269 -4.94 14.87 -5.86
CA GLU A 269 -5.64 15.76 -6.78
C GLU A 269 -5.14 15.62 -8.23
N GLU A 270 -3.83 15.54 -8.43
CA GLU A 270 -3.24 15.27 -9.74
C GLU A 270 -3.70 13.92 -10.30
N MET A 271 -3.64 12.87 -9.48
CA MET A 271 -4.07 11.54 -9.88
C MET A 271 -5.57 11.51 -10.19
N VAL A 272 -6.41 12.10 -9.32
CA VAL A 272 -7.86 12.17 -9.52
C VAL A 272 -8.21 13.00 -10.76
N SER A 273 -7.50 14.08 -11.04
CA SER A 273 -7.70 14.87 -12.25
C SER A 273 -7.43 14.10 -13.55
N SER A 274 -6.55 13.09 -13.48
CA SER A 274 -6.25 12.19 -14.60
C SER A 274 -7.30 11.09 -14.82
N ILE A 275 -8.28 10.93 -13.92
CA ILE A 275 -9.34 9.94 -14.08
C ILE A 275 -10.31 10.44 -15.17
N PRO A 276 -10.55 9.64 -16.21
CA PRO A 276 -11.53 9.99 -17.24
C PRO A 276 -12.92 10.12 -16.62
N THR A 277 -13.55 11.27 -16.76
CA THR A 277 -14.91 11.52 -16.25
C THR A 277 -16.00 11.03 -17.20
N ARG A 278 -15.63 10.72 -18.41
CA ARG A 278 -16.53 10.18 -19.44
C ARG A 278 -15.92 8.90 -19.97
N TYR A 279 -16.48 7.79 -19.58
CA TYR A 279 -16.19 6.48 -20.16
C TYR A 279 -17.23 6.13 -21.24
N VAL A 280 -17.78 7.15 -21.86
CA VAL A 280 -18.34 6.93 -23.19
C VAL A 280 -17.14 7.15 -24.08
N PRO A 281 -16.53 6.10 -24.64
CA PRO A 281 -15.64 6.32 -25.77
C PRO A 281 -16.46 7.20 -26.70
N GLU A 282 -15.91 8.34 -27.16
CA GLU A 282 -16.57 9.10 -28.19
C GLU A 282 -16.54 8.21 -29.44
N VAL A 283 -17.41 7.21 -29.44
CA VAL A 283 -17.65 6.36 -30.59
C VAL A 283 -18.63 7.11 -31.44
N TRP A 284 -18.15 7.53 -32.57
CA TRP A 284 -18.97 8.11 -33.60
C TRP A 284 -19.41 7.05 -34.56
N VAL A 285 -20.59 7.23 -35.12
CA VAL A 285 -21.19 6.27 -36.04
C VAL A 285 -21.41 6.91 -37.40
N LEU A 286 -20.91 6.24 -38.46
CA LEU A 286 -21.30 6.50 -39.82
C LEU A 286 -22.18 5.34 -40.32
N LEU A 287 -23.15 5.63 -41.15
CA LEU A 287 -23.90 4.59 -41.89
C LEU A 287 -23.60 4.71 -43.37
N SER A 288 -23.29 3.60 -44.00
CA SER A 288 -23.13 3.50 -45.45
C SER A 288 -24.03 2.41 -46.04
N ASP A 289 -24.29 2.57 -47.33
CA ASP A 289 -24.88 1.54 -48.14
C ASP A 289 -23.88 0.39 -48.42
N GLU A 290 -24.34 -0.55 -49.23
CA GLU A 290 -23.55 -1.71 -49.65
C GLU A 290 -22.31 -1.36 -50.51
N THR A 291 -22.26 -0.17 -51.07
CA THR A 291 -21.11 0.30 -51.87
C THR A 291 -20.10 1.11 -51.04
N GLY A 292 -20.42 1.42 -49.79
CA GLY A 292 -19.61 2.27 -48.91
C GLY A 292 -19.91 3.76 -49.04
N ARG A 293 -21.03 4.14 -49.72
CA ARG A 293 -21.50 5.51 -49.72
C ARG A 293 -22.24 5.85 -48.44
N VAL A 294 -21.84 6.92 -47.80
CA VAL A 294 -22.39 7.37 -46.54
C VAL A 294 -23.75 8.03 -46.76
N PHE A 295 -24.76 7.61 -46.02
CA PHE A 295 -26.06 8.25 -45.97
C PHE A 295 -26.41 8.87 -44.62
N PHE A 296 -25.61 8.56 -43.57
CA PHE A 296 -25.69 9.23 -42.28
C PHE A 296 -24.28 9.41 -41.71
N ALA A 297 -24.00 10.59 -41.15
CA ALA A 297 -22.78 10.89 -40.40
C ALA A 297 -23.14 11.50 -39.05
N ASP A 298 -22.50 11.01 -38.00
CA ASP A 298 -22.62 11.57 -36.65
C ASP A 298 -22.14 13.04 -36.66
N PRO A 299 -23.00 14.02 -36.30
CA PRO A 299 -22.61 15.43 -36.26
C PRO A 299 -21.43 15.73 -35.33
N ARG A 300 -21.29 14.96 -34.26
CA ARG A 300 -20.22 15.10 -33.28
C ARG A 300 -18.87 14.69 -33.87
N MET A 301 -18.85 13.64 -34.70
CA MET A 301 -17.68 13.23 -35.47
C MET A 301 -17.19 14.34 -36.39
N ALA A 302 -18.13 14.91 -37.18
CA ALA A 302 -17.81 15.99 -38.10
C ALA A 302 -17.19 17.18 -37.36
N ALA A 303 -17.75 17.56 -36.20
CA ALA A 303 -17.22 18.63 -35.36
C ALA A 303 -15.84 18.30 -34.75
N SER A 304 -15.67 17.09 -34.20
CA SER A 304 -14.42 16.66 -33.54
C SER A 304 -13.26 16.48 -34.49
N MET A 305 -13.53 15.97 -35.69
CA MET A 305 -12.52 15.76 -36.74
C MET A 305 -12.29 16.99 -37.61
N GLY A 306 -13.05 18.08 -37.41
CA GLY A 306 -12.97 19.29 -38.26
C GLY A 306 -13.38 19.04 -39.73
N LEU A 307 -14.29 18.08 -39.93
CA LEU A 307 -14.83 17.77 -41.25
C LEU A 307 -15.88 18.80 -41.63
N ARG A 308 -16.27 18.78 -42.91
CA ARG A 308 -17.38 19.58 -43.41
C ARG A 308 -18.69 19.24 -42.65
N GLU A 309 -19.68 20.12 -42.78
CA GLU A 309 -20.99 19.85 -42.19
C GLU A 309 -21.51 18.45 -42.57
N PRO A 310 -22.20 17.74 -41.64
CA PRO A 310 -22.65 16.37 -41.88
C PRO A 310 -23.41 16.16 -43.20
N GLY A 311 -24.18 17.13 -43.59
CA GLY A 311 -24.90 17.09 -44.87
C GLY A 311 -24.01 17.09 -46.12
N ALA A 312 -22.79 17.66 -46.01
CA ALA A 312 -21.83 17.67 -47.11
C ALA A 312 -21.05 16.35 -47.26
N ILE A 313 -21.12 15.48 -46.27
CA ILE A 313 -20.47 14.17 -46.22
C ILE A 313 -21.39 13.07 -46.82
N VAL A 314 -22.69 13.30 -46.78
CA VAL A 314 -23.68 12.36 -47.32
C VAL A 314 -23.50 12.20 -48.84
N GLY A 315 -23.40 10.97 -49.31
CA GLY A 315 -23.15 10.61 -50.69
C GLY A 315 -21.67 10.39 -51.04
N GLU A 316 -20.74 10.78 -50.17
CA GLU A 316 -19.32 10.47 -50.33
C GLU A 316 -18.97 9.04 -49.87
N PHE A 317 -17.83 8.53 -50.35
CA PHE A 317 -17.33 7.22 -49.87
C PHE A 317 -16.61 7.34 -48.55
N VAL A 318 -16.74 6.33 -47.68
CA VAL A 318 -16.08 6.27 -46.38
C VAL A 318 -14.56 6.48 -46.52
N ASP A 319 -13.92 5.88 -47.51
CA ASP A 319 -12.49 6.02 -47.78
C ASP A 319 -12.08 7.49 -47.96
N SER A 320 -12.90 8.27 -48.67
CA SER A 320 -12.63 9.69 -48.91
C SER A 320 -12.84 10.53 -47.65
N ILE A 321 -13.88 10.24 -46.88
CA ILE A 321 -14.21 11.00 -45.67
C ILE A 321 -13.15 10.80 -44.58
N LEU A 322 -12.75 9.55 -44.35
CA LEU A 322 -11.79 9.18 -43.31
C LEU A 322 -10.34 9.24 -43.81
N ASN A 323 -10.13 9.61 -45.08
CA ASN A 323 -8.80 9.61 -45.70
C ASN A 323 -8.07 8.27 -45.51
N LEU A 324 -8.78 7.16 -45.71
CA LEU A 324 -8.23 5.81 -45.65
C LEU A 324 -7.38 5.53 -46.92
N GLU A 325 -6.52 4.52 -46.80
CA GLU A 325 -5.84 4.01 -48.00
C GLU A 325 -6.87 3.55 -49.06
N PRO A 326 -6.62 3.82 -50.34
CA PRO A 326 -7.53 3.41 -51.38
C PRO A 326 -7.96 1.94 -51.31
N GLY A 327 -9.25 1.70 -51.24
CA GLY A 327 -9.83 0.36 -51.13
C GLY A 327 -9.80 -0.27 -49.72
N ALA A 328 -9.35 0.45 -48.67
CA ALA A 328 -9.37 -0.04 -47.30
C ALA A 328 -10.83 -0.22 -46.84
N GLY A 329 -11.69 0.76 -47.05
CA GLY A 329 -13.12 0.66 -46.72
C GLY A 329 -13.80 -0.48 -47.42
N PHE A 330 -13.49 -0.72 -48.71
CA PHE A 330 -14.07 -1.86 -49.44
C PHE A 330 -13.62 -3.21 -48.84
N ARG A 331 -12.35 -3.33 -48.42
CA ARG A 331 -11.88 -4.54 -47.71
C ARG A 331 -12.60 -4.73 -46.41
N MET A 332 -12.78 -3.68 -45.61
CA MET A 332 -13.50 -3.71 -44.34
C MET A 332 -14.97 -4.08 -44.52
N LEU A 333 -15.67 -3.50 -45.52
CA LEU A 333 -17.02 -3.88 -45.88
C LEU A 333 -17.14 -5.38 -46.20
N ARG A 334 -16.24 -5.89 -47.02
CA ARG A 334 -16.21 -7.29 -47.39
C ARG A 334 -15.97 -8.19 -46.18
N GLU A 335 -15.08 -7.80 -45.29
CA GLU A 335 -14.80 -8.53 -44.06
C GLU A 335 -16.01 -8.50 -43.10
N ALA A 336 -16.63 -7.32 -42.93
CA ALA A 336 -17.81 -7.16 -42.09
C ALA A 336 -18.96 -8.05 -42.55
N ARG A 337 -19.24 -8.12 -43.89
CA ARG A 337 -20.24 -8.99 -44.44
C ARG A 337 -19.96 -10.47 -44.28
N ALA A 338 -18.69 -10.85 -44.38
CA ALA A 338 -18.27 -12.25 -44.23
C ALA A 338 -18.28 -12.75 -42.78
N ARG A 339 -18.01 -11.85 -41.80
CA ARG A 339 -17.76 -12.22 -40.39
C ARG A 339 -18.64 -11.47 -39.39
N GLY A 340 -19.58 -10.65 -39.86
CA GLY A 340 -20.38 -9.76 -39.04
C GLY A 340 -19.67 -8.44 -38.67
N ARG A 341 -18.33 -8.43 -38.64
CA ARG A 341 -17.50 -7.23 -38.38
C ARG A 341 -16.15 -7.33 -39.06
N SER A 342 -15.52 -6.17 -39.33
CA SER A 342 -14.14 -6.09 -39.80
C SER A 342 -13.14 -6.08 -38.64
N SER A 343 -11.88 -6.29 -38.95
CA SER A 343 -10.78 -5.88 -38.06
C SER A 343 -10.76 -4.36 -37.90
N ALA A 344 -10.29 -3.88 -36.74
CA ALA A 344 -10.11 -2.43 -36.54
C ALA A 344 -8.95 -1.92 -37.42
N TYR A 345 -9.16 -0.83 -38.11
CA TYR A 345 -8.18 -0.17 -38.96
C TYR A 345 -7.78 1.18 -38.38
N SER A 346 -6.47 1.47 -38.38
CA SER A 346 -5.98 2.76 -37.88
C SER A 346 -5.84 3.77 -39.01
N PHE A 347 -6.19 5.02 -38.77
CA PHE A 347 -5.99 6.12 -39.69
C PHE A 347 -5.62 7.42 -38.96
N SER A 348 -5.03 8.36 -39.68
CA SER A 348 -4.66 9.66 -39.12
C SER A 348 -5.50 10.77 -39.77
N HIS A 349 -6.07 11.65 -38.95
CA HIS A 349 -6.78 12.82 -39.42
C HIS A 349 -6.42 14.04 -38.56
N SER A 350 -6.05 15.15 -39.21
CA SER A 350 -5.67 16.40 -38.51
C SER A 350 -4.62 16.24 -37.40
N GLY A 351 -3.65 15.31 -37.60
CA GLY A 351 -2.57 15.06 -36.64
C GLY A 351 -2.95 14.15 -35.45
N LYS A 352 -4.19 13.70 -35.39
CA LYS A 352 -4.64 12.71 -34.41
C LYS A 352 -4.75 11.33 -35.05
N GLN A 353 -4.59 10.28 -34.20
CA GLN A 353 -4.77 8.89 -34.60
C GLN A 353 -6.16 8.40 -34.19
N TYR A 354 -6.82 7.71 -35.11
CA TYR A 354 -8.15 7.15 -34.92
C TYR A 354 -8.17 5.67 -35.28
N ALA A 355 -9.14 4.96 -34.76
CA ALA A 355 -9.48 3.61 -35.16
C ALA A 355 -10.88 3.58 -35.77
N VAL A 356 -11.09 2.79 -36.81
CA VAL A 356 -12.39 2.54 -37.43
C VAL A 356 -12.65 1.07 -37.58
N GLN A 357 -13.89 0.62 -37.37
CA GLN A 357 -14.35 -0.73 -37.57
C GLN A 357 -15.70 -0.72 -38.31
N ALA A 358 -15.87 -1.62 -39.26
CA ALA A 358 -17.15 -1.84 -39.96
C ALA A 358 -17.91 -3.01 -39.28
N ILE A 359 -19.20 -2.83 -39.05
CA ILE A 359 -20.12 -3.84 -38.53
C ILE A 359 -21.28 -3.97 -39.51
N ALA A 360 -21.57 -5.20 -39.94
CA ALA A 360 -22.69 -5.45 -40.86
C ALA A 360 -24.03 -5.24 -40.15
N GLY A 361 -24.94 -4.51 -40.78
CA GLY A 361 -26.32 -4.34 -40.31
C GLY A 361 -27.13 -5.66 -40.36
N THR A 362 -28.26 -5.64 -39.69
CA THR A 362 -29.14 -6.80 -39.59
C THR A 362 -29.76 -7.21 -40.94
N ASP A 363 -29.93 -6.25 -41.83
CA ASP A 363 -30.52 -6.47 -43.18
C ASP A 363 -29.48 -6.58 -44.31
N LEU A 364 -28.19 -6.56 -44.00
CA LEU A 364 -27.05 -6.62 -44.94
C LEU A 364 -26.95 -5.48 -45.96
N SER A 365 -27.97 -4.63 -46.09
CA SER A 365 -27.94 -3.46 -46.95
C SER A 365 -27.21 -2.27 -46.37
N GLU A 366 -27.08 -2.26 -45.06
CA GLU A 366 -26.45 -1.21 -44.26
C GLU A 366 -25.17 -1.67 -43.61
N THR A 367 -24.21 -0.77 -43.49
CA THR A 367 -23.00 -1.02 -42.71
C THR A 367 -22.79 0.13 -41.74
N TYR A 368 -22.61 -0.23 -40.45
CA TYR A 368 -22.26 0.68 -39.36
C TYR A 368 -20.75 0.81 -39.32
N TRP A 369 -20.25 2.04 -39.35
CA TRP A 369 -18.86 2.32 -39.15
C TRP A 369 -18.70 2.97 -37.77
N THR A 370 -18.03 2.28 -36.89
CA THR A 370 -17.72 2.79 -35.57
C THR A 370 -16.32 3.38 -35.56
N ILE A 371 -16.19 4.60 -35.07
CA ILE A 371 -14.94 5.38 -35.10
C ILE A 371 -14.66 5.86 -33.68
N ALA A 372 -13.42 5.72 -33.22
CA ALA A 372 -12.96 6.23 -31.92
C ALA A 372 -11.54 6.78 -32.02
N GLU A 373 -11.10 7.59 -31.09
CA GLU A 373 -9.69 7.93 -30.93
C GLU A 373 -8.86 6.67 -30.71
N TRP A 374 -7.59 6.65 -31.13
CA TRP A 374 -6.75 5.44 -31.11
C TRP A 374 -6.57 4.85 -29.72
N GLU A 375 -6.59 5.69 -28.69
CA GLU A 375 -6.52 5.27 -27.28
C GLU A 375 -7.70 4.40 -26.88
N ASP A 376 -8.86 4.64 -27.49
CA ASP A 376 -10.13 3.95 -27.24
C ASP A 376 -10.41 2.78 -28.20
N ARG A 377 -9.48 2.42 -29.08
CA ARG A 377 -9.66 1.36 -30.11
C ARG A 377 -10.14 0.02 -29.59
N ASN A 378 -9.77 -0.35 -28.36
CA ASN A 378 -10.17 -1.61 -27.75
C ASN A 378 -11.69 -1.69 -27.49
N HIS A 379 -12.33 -0.53 -27.32
CA HIS A 379 -13.77 -0.44 -27.12
C HIS A 379 -14.56 -0.74 -28.38
N LEU A 380 -14.01 -0.40 -29.58
CA LEU A 380 -14.67 -0.70 -30.86
C LEU A 380 -14.90 -2.20 -31.04
N SER A 381 -13.94 -3.02 -30.64
CA SER A 381 -14.05 -4.49 -30.75
C SER A 381 -15.04 -5.11 -29.77
N ALA A 382 -15.38 -4.41 -28.71
CA ALA A 382 -16.31 -4.86 -27.67
C ALA A 382 -17.78 -4.47 -27.96
N LEU A 383 -18.03 -3.48 -28.85
CA LEU A 383 -19.39 -3.04 -29.20
C LEU A 383 -20.13 -4.12 -29.99
N ASP A 384 -21.32 -4.46 -29.56
CA ASP A 384 -22.24 -5.27 -30.36
C ASP A 384 -23.16 -4.38 -31.23
N ILE A 385 -23.87 -4.98 -32.19
CA ILE A 385 -24.72 -4.25 -33.11
C ILE A 385 -25.84 -3.50 -32.40
N HIS A 386 -26.41 -4.04 -31.31
CA HIS A 386 -27.48 -3.39 -30.56
C HIS A 386 -27.00 -2.14 -29.84
N GLN A 387 -25.76 -2.17 -29.31
CA GLN A 387 -25.15 -1.00 -28.70
C GLN A 387 -24.90 0.11 -29.75
N VAL A 388 -24.45 -0.27 -30.93
CA VAL A 388 -24.25 0.69 -32.03
C VAL A 388 -25.56 1.29 -32.50
N GLU A 389 -26.62 0.50 -32.65
CA GLU A 389 -27.98 0.97 -32.97
C GLU A 389 -28.52 1.89 -31.87
N GLN A 390 -28.25 1.61 -30.62
CA GLN A 390 -28.63 2.46 -29.48
C GLN A 390 -27.90 3.82 -29.55
N ILE A 391 -26.58 3.81 -29.77
CA ILE A 391 -25.78 5.05 -29.96
C ILE A 391 -26.33 5.86 -31.11
N LEU A 392 -26.60 5.22 -32.24
CA LEU A 392 -27.17 5.87 -33.41
C LEU A 392 -28.53 6.49 -33.12
N THR A 393 -29.43 5.72 -32.48
CA THR A 393 -30.77 6.19 -32.13
C THR A 393 -30.71 7.42 -31.22
N GLN A 394 -29.84 7.41 -30.25
CA GLN A 394 -29.61 8.55 -29.35
C GLN A 394 -29.03 9.75 -30.10
N THR A 395 -28.07 9.52 -31.00
CA THR A 395 -27.47 10.57 -31.82
C THR A 395 -28.50 11.24 -32.73
N ILE A 396 -29.36 10.45 -33.41
CA ILE A 396 -30.41 10.99 -34.28
C ILE A 396 -31.43 11.78 -33.48
N ARG A 397 -31.77 11.37 -32.26
CA ARG A 397 -32.73 12.07 -31.41
C ARG A 397 -32.16 13.31 -30.73
N GLY A 398 -30.88 13.57 -30.85
CA GLY A 398 -30.17 14.64 -30.12
C GLY A 398 -30.21 14.47 -28.62
N ALA A 399 -30.55 13.29 -28.14
CA ALA A 399 -30.63 12.98 -26.72
C ALA A 399 -29.19 12.81 -26.16
N PRO A 400 -28.90 13.27 -24.93
CA PRO A 400 -27.64 12.97 -24.30
C PRO A 400 -27.46 11.44 -24.20
N ILE A 401 -26.27 10.96 -24.52
CA ILE A 401 -25.92 9.53 -24.35
C ILE A 401 -25.88 9.28 -22.85
N VAL A 402 -26.88 8.55 -22.35
CA VAL A 402 -26.92 8.12 -20.96
C VAL A 402 -26.08 6.83 -20.87
N PRO A 403 -24.97 6.84 -20.11
CA PRO A 403 -24.17 5.64 -19.93
C PRO A 403 -25.03 4.51 -19.34
N SER A 404 -24.80 3.27 -19.78
CA SER A 404 -25.45 2.14 -19.15
C SER A 404 -24.96 1.96 -17.71
N THR A 405 -25.77 1.31 -16.87
CA THR A 405 -25.38 0.94 -15.50
C THR A 405 -24.02 0.21 -15.46
N ALA A 406 -23.77 -0.68 -16.44
CA ALA A 406 -22.51 -1.39 -16.56
C ALA A 406 -21.33 -0.44 -16.83
N GLN A 407 -21.52 0.55 -17.70
CA GLN A 407 -20.50 1.56 -18.00
C GLN A 407 -20.22 2.44 -16.78
N LEU A 408 -21.24 2.86 -16.05
CA LEU A 408 -21.07 3.65 -14.82
C LEU A 408 -20.34 2.84 -13.73
N ALA A 409 -20.67 1.57 -13.56
CA ALA A 409 -19.99 0.68 -12.63
C ALA A 409 -18.51 0.48 -12.99
N MET A 410 -18.21 0.37 -14.29
CA MET A 410 -16.85 0.27 -14.81
C MET A 410 -16.04 1.54 -14.53
N ILE A 411 -16.59 2.72 -14.86
CA ILE A 411 -15.98 4.02 -14.57
C ILE A 411 -15.61 4.12 -13.08
N TYR A 412 -16.57 3.79 -12.21
CA TYR A 412 -16.35 3.84 -10.77
C TYR A 412 -15.25 2.86 -10.33
N SER A 413 -15.29 1.63 -10.81
CA SER A 413 -14.30 0.61 -10.45
C SER A 413 -12.89 0.95 -10.92
N HIS A 414 -12.75 1.51 -12.13
CA HIS A 414 -11.46 2.04 -12.60
C HIS A 414 -10.97 3.22 -11.78
N GLY A 415 -11.87 4.12 -11.39
CA GLY A 415 -11.56 5.21 -10.47
C GLY A 415 -11.03 4.68 -9.14
N VAL A 416 -11.75 3.72 -8.52
CA VAL A 416 -11.32 3.04 -7.29
C VAL A 416 -9.97 2.37 -7.47
N PHE A 417 -9.76 1.62 -8.57
CA PHE A 417 -8.49 0.97 -8.85
C PHE A 417 -7.32 1.94 -8.91
N ARG A 418 -7.46 3.05 -9.63
CA ARG A 418 -6.41 4.08 -9.74
C ARG A 418 -6.10 4.72 -8.40
N VAL A 419 -7.14 5.11 -7.64
CA VAL A 419 -6.98 5.69 -6.30
C VAL A 419 -6.23 4.73 -5.38
N LEU A 420 -6.66 3.47 -5.32
CA LEU A 420 -6.05 2.49 -4.43
C LEU A 420 -4.64 2.09 -4.87
N SER A 421 -4.36 1.99 -6.18
CA SER A 421 -3.01 1.79 -6.71
C SER A 421 -2.07 2.91 -6.29
N PHE A 422 -2.55 4.16 -6.37
CA PHE A 422 -1.78 5.33 -5.93
C PHE A 422 -1.52 5.29 -4.41
N ILE A 423 -2.52 4.97 -3.60
CA ILE A 423 -2.39 4.81 -2.15
C ILE A 423 -1.35 3.73 -1.82
N CYS A 424 -1.41 2.58 -2.51
CA CYS A 424 -0.42 1.51 -2.35
C CYS A 424 1.00 1.96 -2.74
N LEU A 425 1.14 2.76 -3.79
CA LEU A 425 2.42 3.33 -4.21
C LEU A 425 2.96 4.32 -3.18
N TYR A 426 2.13 5.24 -2.74
CA TYR A 426 2.54 6.30 -1.82
C TYR A 426 2.93 5.77 -0.46
N PHE A 427 2.11 4.90 0.14
CA PHE A 427 2.37 4.35 1.48
C PHE A 427 3.28 3.13 1.47
N GLY A 428 3.05 2.20 0.56
CA GLY A 428 3.72 0.90 0.51
C GLY A 428 4.89 0.81 -0.48
N GLY A 429 5.05 1.80 -1.35
CA GLY A 429 6.12 1.83 -2.35
C GLY A 429 5.84 1.02 -3.63
N PRO A 430 6.81 1.03 -4.58
CA PRO A 430 6.59 0.49 -5.93
C PRO A 430 6.30 -1.01 -5.96
N GLU A 431 6.91 -1.81 -5.10
CA GLU A 431 6.70 -3.27 -5.06
C GLU A 431 5.30 -3.62 -4.61
N THR A 432 4.82 -2.93 -3.57
CA THR A 432 3.46 -3.12 -3.05
C THR A 432 2.41 -2.67 -4.07
N ALA A 433 2.65 -1.57 -4.77
CA ALA A 433 1.78 -1.11 -5.85
C ALA A 433 1.73 -2.11 -7.01
N ARG A 434 2.88 -2.65 -7.43
CA ARG A 434 2.94 -3.70 -8.47
C ARG A 434 2.19 -4.97 -8.07
N GLU A 435 2.30 -5.37 -6.80
CA GLU A 435 1.56 -6.52 -6.30
C GLU A 435 0.05 -6.28 -6.30
N PHE A 436 -0.37 -5.07 -5.89
CA PHE A 436 -1.76 -4.64 -5.96
C PHE A 436 -2.29 -4.71 -7.41
N VAL A 437 -1.57 -4.11 -8.36
CA VAL A 437 -1.92 -4.14 -9.79
C VAL A 437 -2.01 -5.58 -10.29
N ARG A 438 -0.99 -6.41 -10.01
CA ARG A 438 -0.97 -7.83 -10.43
C ARG A 438 -2.16 -8.63 -9.91
N GLN A 439 -2.63 -8.31 -8.71
CA GLN A 439 -3.73 -9.03 -8.08
C GLN A 439 -5.10 -8.56 -8.57
N PHE A 440 -5.29 -7.27 -8.82
CA PHE A 440 -6.62 -6.68 -9.01
C PHE A 440 -6.92 -6.25 -10.45
N GLU A 441 -5.90 -5.85 -11.25
CA GLU A 441 -6.09 -5.41 -12.63
C GLU A 441 -6.62 -6.51 -13.57
N PRO A 442 -6.11 -7.77 -13.54
CA PRO A 442 -6.59 -8.81 -14.45
C PRO A 442 -8.07 -9.14 -14.28
N GLU A 443 -8.60 -9.08 -13.06
CA GLU A 443 -10.01 -9.28 -12.80
C GLU A 443 -10.85 -8.14 -13.38
N LEU A 444 -10.40 -6.89 -13.19
CA LEU A 444 -11.06 -5.71 -13.71
C LEU A 444 -11.14 -5.75 -15.24
N LEU A 445 -10.02 -6.06 -15.91
CA LEU A 445 -9.93 -6.19 -17.37
C LEU A 445 -10.72 -7.38 -17.92
N ALA A 446 -10.87 -8.46 -17.15
CA ALA A 446 -11.67 -9.59 -17.56
C ALA A 446 -13.17 -9.25 -17.63
N TRP A 447 -13.63 -8.38 -16.74
CA TRP A 447 -15.02 -7.95 -16.70
C TRP A 447 -15.38 -6.92 -17.78
N GLU A 448 -14.42 -6.14 -18.26
CA GLU A 448 -14.61 -5.28 -19.43
C GLU A 448 -15.02 -6.06 -20.69
N LYS A 449 -14.60 -7.32 -20.79
CA LYS A 449 -14.78 -8.15 -21.99
C LYS A 449 -16.03 -9.04 -21.96
N ALA A 450 -16.67 -9.17 -20.81
CA ALA A 450 -17.80 -10.07 -20.65
C ALA A 450 -19.11 -9.28 -20.52
N PRO A 451 -20.13 -9.52 -21.38
CA PRO A 451 -21.46 -8.96 -21.17
C PRO A 451 -22.04 -9.51 -19.86
N GLN A 452 -22.38 -8.63 -18.93
CA GLN A 452 -22.81 -9.02 -17.59
C GLN A 452 -24.22 -8.51 -17.29
N SER A 453 -24.98 -9.32 -16.58
CA SER A 453 -26.23 -8.85 -15.99
C SER A 453 -25.94 -7.86 -14.84
N GLU A 454 -26.89 -6.96 -14.54
CA GLU A 454 -26.76 -6.01 -13.43
C GLU A 454 -26.50 -6.74 -12.09
N GLN A 455 -27.10 -7.90 -11.87
CA GLN A 455 -26.88 -8.70 -10.66
C GLN A 455 -25.45 -9.26 -10.58
N ASP A 456 -24.88 -9.70 -11.68
CA ASP A 456 -23.50 -10.17 -11.74
C ASP A 456 -22.53 -9.04 -11.48
N LEU A 457 -22.79 -7.86 -12.04
CA LEU A 457 -22.00 -6.64 -11.76
C LEU A 457 -21.97 -6.29 -10.28
N VAL A 458 -23.13 -6.22 -9.64
CA VAL A 458 -23.23 -5.89 -8.21
C VAL A 458 -22.43 -6.89 -7.37
N ARG A 459 -22.58 -8.18 -7.66
CA ARG A 459 -21.90 -9.23 -6.91
C ARG A 459 -20.37 -9.17 -7.09
N HIS A 460 -19.91 -9.15 -8.33
CA HIS A 460 -18.47 -9.24 -8.65
C HIS A 460 -17.72 -7.95 -8.32
N PHE A 461 -18.24 -6.80 -8.72
CA PHE A 461 -17.59 -5.51 -8.39
C PHE A 461 -17.62 -5.24 -6.90
N GLY A 462 -18.72 -5.55 -6.21
CA GLY A 462 -18.81 -5.36 -4.76
C GLY A 462 -17.75 -6.18 -4.01
N ASP A 463 -17.54 -7.45 -4.39
CA ASP A 463 -16.51 -8.29 -3.77
C ASP A 463 -15.10 -7.81 -4.13
N TRP A 464 -14.87 -7.43 -5.37
CA TRP A 464 -13.59 -6.90 -5.83
C TRP A 464 -13.22 -5.61 -5.10
N ILE A 465 -14.14 -4.62 -5.05
CA ILE A 465 -13.94 -3.36 -4.38
C ILE A 465 -13.61 -3.59 -2.89
N ARG A 466 -14.38 -4.43 -2.20
CA ARG A 466 -14.13 -4.76 -0.79
C ARG A 466 -12.74 -5.36 -0.57
N ARG A 467 -12.28 -6.27 -1.44
CA ARG A 467 -10.94 -6.87 -1.36
C ARG A 467 -9.85 -5.84 -1.63
N ALA A 468 -10.02 -5.01 -2.65
CA ALA A 468 -9.06 -3.97 -3.01
C ALA A 468 -8.91 -2.93 -1.90
N VAL A 469 -10.01 -2.47 -1.31
CA VAL A 469 -9.99 -1.54 -0.16
C VAL A 469 -9.35 -2.20 1.07
N ARG A 470 -9.68 -3.46 1.37
CA ARG A 470 -9.04 -4.19 2.48
C ARG A 470 -7.53 -4.28 2.32
N TYR A 471 -7.05 -4.46 1.09
CA TYR A 471 -5.61 -4.46 0.82
C TYR A 471 -4.98 -3.09 1.12
N ALA A 472 -5.58 -2.01 0.63
CA ALA A 472 -5.09 -0.65 0.87
C ALA A 472 -5.12 -0.26 2.36
N LEU A 473 -6.12 -0.74 3.13
CA LEU A 473 -6.23 -0.53 4.57
C LEU A 473 -5.07 -1.15 5.38
N LEU A 474 -4.33 -2.12 4.84
CA LEU A 474 -3.12 -2.63 5.50
C LEU A 474 -1.98 -1.60 5.52
N LEU A 475 -2.03 -0.63 4.60
CA LEU A 475 -0.95 0.34 4.36
C LEU A 475 -1.32 1.75 4.84
N ALA A 476 -2.55 2.18 4.60
CA ALA A 476 -2.98 3.56 4.83
C ALA A 476 -4.10 3.65 5.87
N PRO A 477 -4.18 4.76 6.64
CA PRO A 477 -5.31 5.05 7.50
C PRO A 477 -6.63 5.08 6.71
N SER A 478 -7.73 4.60 7.33
CA SER A 478 -9.05 4.56 6.71
C SER A 478 -9.55 5.93 6.26
N GLU A 479 -9.27 6.98 7.03
CA GLU A 479 -9.59 8.36 6.69
C GLU A 479 -8.90 8.86 5.41
N HIS A 480 -7.66 8.42 5.16
CA HIS A 480 -6.91 8.78 3.95
C HIS A 480 -7.52 8.11 2.71
N ILE A 481 -7.90 6.85 2.83
CA ILE A 481 -8.59 6.13 1.75
C ILE A 481 -9.95 6.77 1.49
N ALA A 482 -10.74 7.05 2.55
CA ALA A 482 -12.03 7.70 2.42
C ALA A 482 -11.93 9.08 1.76
N ASN A 483 -10.99 9.93 2.18
CA ASN A 483 -10.77 11.24 1.57
C ASN A 483 -10.35 11.14 0.09
N ALA A 484 -9.52 10.18 -0.28
CA ALA A 484 -9.12 9.98 -1.66
C ALA A 484 -10.29 9.49 -2.53
N LEU A 485 -11.11 8.57 -2.02
CA LEU A 485 -12.32 8.11 -2.70
C LEU A 485 -13.38 9.21 -2.83
N LEU A 486 -13.59 10.05 -1.80
CA LEU A 486 -14.49 11.19 -1.88
C LEU A 486 -14.07 12.18 -2.98
N ARG A 487 -12.78 12.46 -3.12
CA ARG A 487 -12.26 13.32 -4.19
C ARG A 487 -12.48 12.69 -5.58
N MET A 488 -12.30 11.38 -5.69
CA MET A 488 -12.62 10.63 -6.91
C MET A 488 -14.12 10.73 -7.23
N GLU A 489 -15.00 10.48 -6.26
CA GLU A 489 -16.45 10.58 -6.43
C GLU A 489 -16.87 12.00 -6.88
N ALA A 490 -16.31 13.04 -6.24
CA ALA A 490 -16.55 14.42 -6.66
C ALA A 490 -16.12 14.69 -8.12
N ARG A 491 -15.06 14.03 -8.58
CA ARG A 491 -14.59 14.13 -9.96
C ARG A 491 -15.47 13.39 -10.95
N LEU A 492 -15.93 12.18 -10.60
CA LEU A 492 -16.78 11.36 -11.47
C LEU A 492 -18.18 11.95 -11.66
N GLY A 493 -18.64 12.75 -10.71
CA GLY A 493 -19.92 13.45 -10.76
C GLY A 493 -21.08 12.68 -10.11
N PRO A 494 -22.20 13.38 -9.87
CA PRO A 494 -23.31 12.86 -9.07
C PRO A 494 -24.02 11.67 -9.73
N GLU A 495 -24.08 11.60 -11.06
CA GLU A 495 -24.78 10.54 -11.79
C GLU A 495 -24.13 9.17 -11.51
N VAL A 496 -22.79 9.09 -11.60
CA VAL A 496 -22.04 7.87 -11.31
C VAL A 496 -22.23 7.47 -9.85
N VAL A 497 -22.12 8.43 -8.94
CA VAL A 497 -22.18 8.16 -7.50
C VAL A 497 -23.58 7.68 -7.09
N GLN A 498 -24.64 8.31 -7.59
CA GLN A 498 -26.04 7.91 -7.31
C GLN A 498 -26.33 6.49 -7.83
N GLU A 499 -25.83 6.16 -9.02
CA GLU A 499 -26.02 4.83 -9.56
C GLU A 499 -25.24 3.77 -8.75
N MET A 500 -24.01 4.09 -8.31
CA MET A 500 -23.25 3.19 -7.44
C MET A 500 -23.91 3.02 -6.06
N GLU A 501 -24.54 4.05 -5.54
CA GLU A 501 -25.32 3.97 -4.31
C GLU A 501 -26.57 3.10 -4.49
N ARG A 502 -27.30 3.27 -5.60
CA ARG A 502 -28.45 2.43 -5.97
C ARG A 502 -28.08 0.95 -6.06
N LEU A 503 -26.89 0.66 -6.59
CA LEU A 503 -26.36 -0.70 -6.73
C LEU A 503 -25.76 -1.26 -5.43
N GLY A 504 -25.61 -0.46 -4.37
CA GLY A 504 -24.93 -0.87 -3.16
C GLY A 504 -23.41 -1.09 -3.33
N LEU A 505 -22.81 -0.50 -4.37
CA LEU A 505 -21.38 -0.55 -4.68
C LEU A 505 -20.59 0.60 -4.06
N ARG A 506 -21.28 1.64 -3.63
CA ARG A 506 -20.65 2.78 -2.95
C ARG A 506 -20.08 2.35 -1.60
N LEU A 507 -18.80 2.68 -1.38
CA LEU A 507 -18.05 2.28 -0.18
C LEU A 507 -18.22 3.24 1.00
N LEU A 508 -18.57 4.47 0.71
CA LEU A 508 -18.69 5.53 1.73
C LEU A 508 -20.12 5.64 2.21
N PRO A 509 -20.34 5.89 3.52
CA PRO A 509 -21.67 6.17 4.01
C PRO A 509 -22.25 7.42 3.30
N PRO A 510 -23.56 7.52 3.11
CA PRO A 510 -24.18 8.72 2.57
C PRO A 510 -23.80 9.92 3.47
N THR A 511 -23.37 11.01 2.85
CA THR A 511 -22.98 12.25 3.51
C THR A 511 -24.19 12.97 4.03
#